data_ca8af3a47c57f8742876b8c2676e4327
#
_entry.id   ca8af3a47c57f8742876b8c2676e4327
#
_cell.length_a   1.000
_cell.length_b   1.000
_cell.length_c   1.000
_cell.angle_alpha   90.00
_cell.angle_beta   90.00
_cell.angle_gamma   90.00
#
_symmetry.space_group_name_H-M   'P 1'
#
loop_
_entity.id
_entity.type
_entity.pdbx_description
1 polymer ?
#
loop_
_entity_poly.entity_id
_entity_poly.type
_entity_poly.pdbx_seq_one_letter_code
_entity_poly.pdbx_strand_id
1 'polypeptide(L)'
;MVSINRRNALGLIGFGAASLTLPRFAIAQSNDRPSITIAVQKVSNSNTLDVLREQSNVGERVFFSQLWEALIGLDYMNNLVRAPALATEWKRIDDQTVELKLRQGVKFHNGDEMTAEDVAFTFSTDRMFGDTKPNTGETLRVLEMNPTNRESKELPPEVPATARRNFPSLLGVEIIDKYTVRFKNGTPDITLEGRISRYGSQIMNRRAFEEASSYLDWARKPVTTGPYKIVEFKPDNYLQLEAHDDYWGGRPPLKSIRFVEVPEVASRVNGLLSGEYDFACDIPPDQIETIEKNPEFEVLGGAVLNHRLTVFDKNHPQLVNPLIRRAFTHAIDRQAIVDSLWAGRTEIPAGLQWSYYDDMFIKDWTVPEYNPDLARQLLKEAGYKGDPIPYRLLNNYYTNQTATGQILVEMWQQAGLNVEIEMKENWQQVLEQTPTRAVRDWSNSAPFNDPVSSIVSQHGPNGQQQQVGEWTNKEMNELSGFLETSMDQGKRREAFKRMLEICEREDPAYTLLHQNATFTAKRKSVKWKAAPAFAMEFRSNNWG
;
A
#
# COMPACT_ATOMS: atom_id res chain seq x y z
N MET A 1 34.66 -9.91 72.00
CA MET A 1 35.12 -11.22 72.53
C MET A 1 33.90 -12.14 72.57
N VAL A 2 34.11 -13.37 72.09
CA VAL A 2 33.29 -14.61 72.25
C VAL A 2 31.99 -14.63 71.53
N SER A 3 31.79 -15.26 70.36
CA SER A 3 31.96 -16.60 69.86
C SER A 3 31.10 -17.67 70.57
N ILE A 4 30.48 -18.50 69.71
CA ILE A 4 29.97 -19.91 69.91
C ILE A 4 28.46 -20.01 69.66
N ASN A 5 28.02 -20.65 68.63
CA ASN A 5 28.06 -21.95 67.93
C ASN A 5 26.86 -22.85 68.25
N ARG A 6 26.14 -23.18 67.22
CA ARG A 6 25.53 -24.47 66.79
C ARG A 6 24.82 -25.43 67.74
N ARG A 7 23.67 -25.85 67.25
CA ARG A 7 23.14 -27.22 67.10
C ARG A 7 21.93 -27.63 67.93
N ASN A 8 20.92 -28.04 67.12
CA ASN A 8 19.98 -29.15 67.28
C ASN A 8 18.87 -29.08 68.35
N ALA A 9 17.63 -29.12 67.86
CA ALA A 9 16.73 -30.27 68.15
C ALA A 9 15.45 -30.20 67.28
N LEU A 10 15.10 -31.31 66.74
CA LEU A 10 13.80 -31.62 66.05
C LEU A 10 12.62 -31.55 66.98
N GLY A 11 11.47 -31.14 66.46
CA GLY A 11 10.15 -31.32 67.05
C GLY A 11 9.04 -31.06 66.03
N LEU A 12 8.45 -32.14 65.51
CA LEU A 12 7.20 -32.12 64.72
C LEU A 12 6.08 -31.50 65.53
N ILE A 13 5.14 -30.79 64.85
CA ILE A 13 3.69 -31.00 64.93
C ILE A 13 2.96 -29.90 64.13
N GLY A 14 2.01 -30.28 63.25
CA GLY A 14 0.73 -29.62 63.08
C GLY A 14 0.51 -28.76 61.81
N PHE A 15 -0.20 -29.33 60.89
CA PHE A 15 -0.85 -28.70 59.72
C PHE A 15 -1.60 -27.40 60.06
N GLY A 16 -1.35 -26.37 59.26
CA GLY A 16 -2.19 -25.20 59.15
C GLY A 16 -1.87 -24.51 57.79
N ALA A 17 -2.61 -24.88 56.72
CA ALA A 17 -2.50 -24.22 55.42
C ALA A 17 -3.08 -22.81 55.52
N ALA A 18 -2.26 -21.82 55.79
CA ALA A 18 -2.55 -20.41 55.53
C ALA A 18 -1.91 -20.04 54.21
N SER A 19 -2.71 -19.91 53.14
CA SER A 19 -2.32 -19.37 51.87
C SER A 19 -1.94 -17.88 52.03
N LEU A 20 -0.67 -17.62 52.25
CA LEU A 20 -0.08 -16.29 52.12
C LEU A 20 -0.10 -15.92 50.64
N THR A 21 -1.11 -15.18 50.22
CA THR A 21 -1.08 -14.41 48.99
C THR A 21 -0.02 -13.31 49.16
N LEU A 22 1.20 -13.61 48.69
CA LEU A 22 2.20 -12.57 48.50
C LEU A 22 1.64 -11.55 47.50
N PRO A 23 1.65 -10.23 47.83
CA PRO A 23 1.31 -9.24 46.85
C PRO A 23 2.29 -9.40 45.67
N ARG A 24 1.77 -9.70 44.50
CA ARG A 24 2.52 -9.52 43.24
C ARG A 24 2.82 -8.03 43.15
N PHE A 25 4.04 -7.66 43.52
CA PHE A 25 4.57 -6.38 43.11
C PHE A 25 4.54 -6.39 41.57
N ALA A 26 3.60 -5.69 41.01
CA ALA A 26 3.69 -5.29 39.62
C ALA A 26 4.99 -4.46 39.52
N ILE A 27 6.04 -5.05 39.01
CA ILE A 27 7.22 -4.30 38.57
C ILE A 27 6.65 -3.35 37.52
N ALA A 28 6.51 -2.09 37.89
CA ALA A 28 6.24 -1.05 36.92
C ALA A 28 7.39 -1.14 35.91
N GLN A 29 7.10 -1.71 34.73
CA GLN A 29 8.07 -1.68 33.62
C GLN A 29 8.42 -0.22 33.41
N SER A 30 9.70 0.13 33.57
CA SER A 30 10.18 1.49 33.33
C SER A 30 9.71 1.93 31.93
N ASN A 31 9.21 3.15 31.85
CA ASN A 31 8.64 3.70 30.62
C ASN A 31 9.75 4.25 29.69
N ASP A 32 10.95 3.63 29.75
CA ASP A 32 12.18 4.03 29.05
C ASP A 32 12.23 3.65 27.57
N ARG A 33 11.09 3.38 26.97
CA ARG A 33 11.00 3.14 25.52
C ARG A 33 11.39 4.42 24.76
N PRO A 34 12.18 4.30 23.68
CA PRO A 34 12.56 5.46 22.89
C PRO A 34 11.35 6.08 22.17
N SER A 35 11.45 7.38 21.94
CA SER A 35 10.60 8.12 21.00
C SER A 35 11.43 8.45 19.78
N ILE A 36 10.85 8.38 18.59
CA ILE A 36 11.56 8.65 17.34
C ILE A 36 10.84 9.71 16.49
N THR A 37 11.62 10.46 15.73
CA THR A 37 11.13 11.40 14.71
C THR A 37 11.61 10.96 13.33
N ILE A 38 10.68 10.87 12.40
CA ILE A 38 10.88 10.37 11.03
C ILE A 38 10.56 11.49 10.05
N ALA A 39 11.54 11.94 9.30
CA ALA A 39 11.33 12.90 8.22
C ALA A 39 10.90 12.15 6.94
N VAL A 40 9.70 12.46 6.47
CA VAL A 40 9.10 11.94 5.24
C VAL A 40 8.83 13.07 4.25
N GLN A 41 8.72 12.75 2.97
CA GLN A 41 8.37 13.75 1.97
C GLN A 41 6.96 14.30 2.17
N LYS A 42 6.00 13.41 2.49
CA LYS A 42 4.60 13.74 2.74
C LYS A 42 4.00 12.81 3.78
N VAL A 43 3.06 13.31 4.58
CA VAL A 43 2.39 12.52 5.61
C VAL A 43 1.12 11.86 5.07
N SER A 44 0.36 12.54 4.22
CA SER A 44 -0.84 12.02 3.56
C SER A 44 -1.16 12.83 2.30
N ASN A 45 -1.46 12.17 1.18
CA ASN A 45 -1.86 12.85 -0.06
C ASN A 45 -3.30 13.36 -0.02
N SER A 46 -4.17 12.69 0.73
CA SER A 46 -5.60 13.00 0.83
C SER A 46 -5.94 13.91 2.01
N ASN A 47 -4.95 14.26 2.84
CA ASN A 47 -5.13 14.95 4.12
C ASN A 47 -6.09 14.22 5.08
N THR A 48 -6.12 12.89 4.95
CA THR A 48 -6.86 11.95 5.80
C THR A 48 -6.01 10.73 6.13
N LEU A 49 -6.47 9.93 7.08
CA LEU A 49 -5.85 8.67 7.48
C LEU A 49 -6.76 7.46 7.14
N ASP A 50 -7.77 7.67 6.29
CA ASP A 50 -8.65 6.60 5.80
C ASP A 50 -7.98 5.77 4.72
N VAL A 51 -7.83 4.48 4.96
CA VAL A 51 -7.18 3.52 4.05
C VAL A 51 -7.93 3.26 2.74
N LEU A 52 -9.24 3.57 2.64
CA LEU A 52 -9.97 3.51 1.37
C LEU A 52 -9.76 4.77 0.51
N ARG A 53 -9.47 5.90 1.12
CA ARG A 53 -9.18 7.15 0.41
C ARG A 53 -7.70 7.31 0.08
N GLU A 54 -6.82 7.01 1.03
CA GLU A 54 -5.36 7.12 0.87
C GLU A 54 -4.78 5.82 0.30
N GLN A 55 -4.86 5.64 -1.02
CA GLN A 55 -4.37 4.47 -1.74
C GLN A 55 -2.98 4.74 -2.35
N SER A 56 -1.99 5.04 -1.49
CA SER A 56 -0.66 5.45 -1.93
C SER A 56 0.47 4.85 -1.08
N ASN A 57 1.69 4.87 -1.64
CA ASN A 57 2.92 4.55 -0.93
C ASN A 57 3.18 5.47 0.28
N VAL A 58 2.65 6.70 0.28
CA VAL A 58 2.73 7.61 1.41
C VAL A 58 1.95 7.05 2.60
N GLY A 59 0.68 6.67 2.41
CA GLY A 59 -0.13 6.04 3.47
C GLY A 59 0.46 4.72 3.95
N GLU A 60 0.98 3.89 3.04
CA GLU A 60 1.65 2.63 3.35
C GLU A 60 2.86 2.86 4.29
N ARG A 61 3.71 3.86 3.99
CA ARG A 61 4.87 4.21 4.81
C ARG A 61 4.50 4.75 6.17
N VAL A 62 3.54 5.69 6.23
CA VAL A 62 3.34 6.54 7.42
C VAL A 62 2.40 5.90 8.42
N PHE A 63 1.26 5.38 8.00
CA PHE A 63 0.21 5.04 8.95
C PHE A 63 -0.48 3.68 8.76
N PHE A 64 -0.37 3.01 7.61
CA PHE A 64 -1.07 1.72 7.44
C PHE A 64 -0.62 0.69 8.48
N SER A 65 0.69 0.48 8.64
CA SER A 65 1.23 -0.49 9.60
C SER A 65 1.19 -0.02 11.06
N GLN A 66 1.04 1.29 11.29
CA GLN A 66 1.03 1.86 12.64
C GLN A 66 -0.37 1.85 13.24
N LEU A 67 -1.36 2.25 12.45
CA LEU A 67 -2.72 2.46 12.92
C LEU A 67 -3.63 1.27 12.62
N TRP A 68 -3.48 0.67 11.43
CA TRP A 68 -4.48 -0.20 10.84
C TRP A 68 -4.04 -1.66 10.80
N GLU A 69 -5.03 -2.56 10.86
CA GLU A 69 -4.82 -3.99 10.69
C GLU A 69 -5.93 -4.63 9.88
N ALA A 70 -5.55 -5.55 8.99
CA ALA A 70 -6.47 -6.39 8.23
C ALA A 70 -6.83 -7.66 9.01
N LEU A 71 -7.85 -8.39 8.54
CA LEU A 71 -8.20 -9.70 9.09
C LEU A 71 -7.10 -10.73 8.83
N ILE A 72 -6.60 -10.75 7.60
CA ILE A 72 -5.47 -11.59 7.18
C ILE A 72 -4.27 -10.67 7.01
N GLY A 73 -3.18 -10.93 7.70
CA GLY A 73 -1.93 -10.20 7.59
C GLY A 73 -1.12 -10.62 6.37
N LEU A 74 -0.18 -9.75 5.97
CA LEU A 74 0.83 -10.03 4.95
C LEU A 74 2.22 -9.89 5.58
N ASP A 75 3.06 -10.89 5.41
CA ASP A 75 4.46 -10.82 5.82
C ASP A 75 5.29 -10.16 4.71
N TYR A 76 5.56 -8.87 4.87
CA TYR A 76 6.34 -8.09 3.92
C TYR A 76 7.80 -8.56 3.80
N MET A 77 8.35 -9.21 4.84
CA MET A 77 9.71 -9.74 4.82
C MET A 77 9.79 -11.11 4.11
N ASN A 78 8.65 -11.77 3.87
CA ASN A 78 8.57 -13.09 3.29
C ASN A 78 7.56 -13.13 2.13
N ASN A 79 7.82 -12.36 1.08
CA ASN A 79 7.06 -12.37 -0.19
C ASN A 79 5.53 -12.30 -0.02
N LEU A 80 5.04 -11.49 0.88
CA LEU A 80 3.60 -11.29 1.15
C LEU A 80 2.85 -12.59 1.50
N VAL A 81 3.52 -13.55 2.13
CA VAL A 81 2.85 -14.75 2.64
C VAL A 81 1.78 -14.32 3.64
N ARG A 82 0.58 -14.89 3.48
CA ARG A 82 -0.56 -14.62 4.37
C ARG A 82 -0.31 -15.19 5.75
N ALA A 83 -0.59 -14.39 6.78
CA ALA A 83 -0.42 -14.76 8.17
C ALA A 83 -1.66 -14.39 9.01
N PRO A 84 -1.96 -15.10 10.11
CA PRO A 84 -2.99 -14.69 11.05
C PRO A 84 -2.72 -13.28 11.60
N ALA A 85 -3.78 -12.44 11.59
CA ALA A 85 -3.77 -11.09 12.16
C ALA A 85 -5.01 -10.90 13.05
N LEU A 86 -5.96 -10.03 12.66
CA LEU A 86 -7.22 -9.89 13.39
C LEU A 86 -8.14 -11.12 13.26
N ALA A 87 -7.95 -11.94 12.23
CA ALA A 87 -8.46 -13.30 12.19
C ALA A 87 -7.34 -14.29 12.55
N THR A 88 -7.69 -15.32 13.33
CA THR A 88 -6.77 -16.41 13.71
C THR A 88 -6.77 -17.54 12.70
N GLU A 89 -7.89 -17.73 12.01
CA GLU A 89 -8.13 -18.78 11.04
C GLU A 89 -9.08 -18.29 9.95
N TRP A 90 -8.92 -18.82 8.74
CA TRP A 90 -9.88 -18.63 7.66
C TRP A 90 -10.01 -19.91 6.85
N LYS A 91 -11.20 -20.10 6.29
CA LYS A 91 -11.53 -21.28 5.50
C LYS A 91 -12.43 -20.88 4.33
N ARG A 92 -12.02 -21.27 3.13
CA ARG A 92 -12.90 -21.21 1.97
C ARG A 92 -13.98 -22.28 2.08
N ILE A 93 -15.25 -21.86 2.08
CA ILE A 93 -16.44 -22.75 2.17
C ILE A 93 -16.84 -23.24 0.78
N ASP A 94 -16.86 -22.31 -0.18
CA ASP A 94 -17.12 -22.52 -1.60
C ASP A 94 -16.37 -21.47 -2.42
N ASP A 95 -16.60 -21.38 -3.72
CA ASP A 95 -15.94 -20.44 -4.63
C ASP A 95 -16.34 -18.97 -4.44
N GLN A 96 -17.37 -18.69 -3.63
CA GLN A 96 -17.91 -17.35 -3.34
C GLN A 96 -17.83 -16.98 -1.85
N THR A 97 -17.47 -17.92 -0.97
CA THR A 97 -17.60 -17.73 0.49
C THR A 97 -16.31 -18.07 1.21
N VAL A 98 -15.83 -17.13 2.04
CA VAL A 98 -14.73 -17.35 2.99
C VAL A 98 -15.23 -17.07 4.41
N GLU A 99 -15.10 -18.06 5.30
CA GLU A 99 -15.37 -17.93 6.75
C GLU A 99 -14.07 -17.59 7.48
N LEU A 100 -14.16 -16.64 8.43
CA LEU A 100 -13.04 -16.23 9.27
C LEU A 100 -13.42 -16.31 10.75
N LYS A 101 -12.47 -16.79 11.56
CA LYS A 101 -12.53 -16.76 13.03
C LYS A 101 -11.73 -15.56 13.53
N LEU A 102 -12.40 -14.64 14.21
CA LEU A 102 -11.79 -13.43 14.72
C LEU A 102 -10.97 -13.70 15.99
N ARG A 103 -9.90 -12.96 16.16
CA ARG A 103 -9.13 -12.93 17.41
C ARG A 103 -9.98 -12.30 18.51
N GLN A 104 -10.09 -12.99 19.65
CA GLN A 104 -10.83 -12.49 20.80
C GLN A 104 -9.98 -11.54 21.64
N GLY A 105 -10.63 -10.57 22.30
CA GLY A 105 -9.97 -9.63 23.21
C GLY A 105 -9.14 -8.54 22.51
N VAL A 106 -9.23 -8.40 21.17
CA VAL A 106 -8.62 -7.29 20.45
C VAL A 106 -9.32 -6.00 20.84
N LYS A 107 -8.53 -4.99 21.24
CA LYS A 107 -9.05 -3.68 21.60
C LYS A 107 -8.72 -2.64 20.54
N PHE A 108 -9.71 -1.82 20.25
CA PHE A 108 -9.51 -0.56 19.54
C PHE A 108 -8.82 0.47 20.42
N HIS A 109 -8.28 1.52 19.82
CA HIS A 109 -7.58 2.61 20.51
C HIS A 109 -8.44 3.36 21.55
N ASN A 110 -9.76 3.27 21.47
CA ASN A 110 -10.71 3.83 22.43
C ASN A 110 -11.08 2.84 23.56
N GLY A 111 -10.53 1.62 23.55
CA GLY A 111 -10.77 0.57 24.52
C GLY A 111 -11.93 -0.37 24.21
N ASP A 112 -12.73 -0.12 23.17
CA ASP A 112 -13.78 -1.04 22.71
C ASP A 112 -13.18 -2.37 22.26
N GLU A 113 -13.89 -3.46 22.46
CA GLU A 113 -13.52 -4.76 21.92
C GLU A 113 -13.97 -4.90 20.47
N MET A 114 -13.08 -5.34 19.59
CA MET A 114 -13.41 -5.67 18.19
C MET A 114 -14.27 -6.92 18.12
N THR A 115 -15.36 -6.85 17.37
CA THR A 115 -16.31 -7.94 17.16
C THR A 115 -16.65 -8.12 15.68
N ALA A 116 -17.47 -9.13 15.39
CA ALA A 116 -18.04 -9.38 14.07
C ALA A 116 -18.84 -8.17 13.51
N GLU A 117 -19.43 -7.35 14.40
CA GLU A 117 -20.16 -6.15 13.97
C GLU A 117 -19.23 -5.09 13.35
N ASP A 118 -18.04 -4.88 13.91
CA ASP A 118 -17.05 -3.94 13.36
C ASP A 118 -16.57 -4.41 11.98
N VAL A 119 -16.36 -5.72 11.82
CA VAL A 119 -16.00 -6.32 10.52
C VAL A 119 -17.13 -6.14 9.52
N ALA A 120 -18.36 -6.53 9.87
CA ALA A 120 -19.50 -6.43 8.96
C ALA A 120 -19.78 -4.96 8.58
N PHE A 121 -19.61 -4.02 9.51
CA PHE A 121 -19.74 -2.59 9.24
C PHE A 121 -18.63 -2.06 8.33
N THR A 122 -17.37 -2.45 8.56
CA THR A 122 -16.24 -2.05 7.71
C THR A 122 -16.48 -2.35 6.23
N PHE A 123 -17.16 -3.46 5.95
CA PHE A 123 -17.52 -3.90 4.58
C PHE A 123 -18.99 -3.67 4.22
N SER A 124 -19.69 -2.82 4.97
CA SER A 124 -21.09 -2.48 4.69
C SER A 124 -21.24 -1.52 3.51
N THR A 125 -22.44 -1.49 2.94
CA THR A 125 -22.79 -0.54 1.88
C THR A 125 -22.55 0.91 2.32
N ASP A 126 -22.99 1.25 3.54
CA ASP A 126 -22.86 2.62 4.06
C ASP A 126 -21.40 3.07 4.16
N ARG A 127 -20.50 2.18 4.61
CA ARG A 127 -19.07 2.53 4.76
C ARG A 127 -18.33 2.54 3.43
N MET A 128 -18.65 1.63 2.52
CA MET A 128 -17.89 1.43 1.28
C MET A 128 -18.43 2.24 0.10
N PHE A 129 -19.74 2.39 0.00
CA PHE A 129 -20.40 2.94 -1.18
C PHE A 129 -21.23 4.20 -0.87
N GLY A 130 -21.65 4.43 0.38
CA GLY A 130 -22.55 5.51 0.73
C GLY A 130 -23.84 5.43 -0.09
N ASP A 131 -24.22 6.52 -0.75
CA ASP A 131 -25.38 6.59 -1.63
C ASP A 131 -25.14 6.03 -3.04
N THR A 132 -23.89 5.62 -3.36
CA THR A 132 -23.55 5.02 -4.65
C THR A 132 -23.84 3.52 -4.66
N LYS A 133 -24.02 2.93 -5.85
CA LYS A 133 -24.30 1.51 -5.97
C LYS A 133 -23.01 0.68 -6.04
N PRO A 134 -22.95 -0.49 -5.37
CA PRO A 134 -21.92 -1.50 -5.62
C PRO A 134 -22.05 -2.10 -7.02
N ASN A 135 -20.98 -2.78 -7.49
CA ASN A 135 -20.99 -3.43 -8.81
C ASN A 135 -22.03 -4.54 -8.92
N THR A 136 -22.32 -5.24 -7.82
CA THR A 136 -23.30 -6.33 -7.76
C THR A 136 -24.75 -5.85 -7.88
N GLY A 137 -25.01 -4.55 -7.69
CA GLY A 137 -26.36 -3.98 -7.64
C GLY A 137 -27.15 -4.33 -6.38
N GLU A 138 -26.80 -5.42 -5.69
CA GLU A 138 -27.40 -5.90 -4.44
C GLU A 138 -26.31 -6.16 -3.41
N THR A 139 -26.65 -6.00 -2.13
CA THR A 139 -25.75 -6.27 -1.00
C THR A 139 -26.49 -6.91 0.16
N LEU A 140 -25.76 -7.64 0.97
CA LEU A 140 -26.25 -8.09 2.27
C LEU A 140 -26.35 -6.88 3.21
N ARG A 141 -27.57 -6.55 3.60
CA ARG A 141 -27.82 -5.44 4.54
C ARG A 141 -27.77 -5.96 5.97
N VAL A 142 -26.57 -6.27 6.43
CA VAL A 142 -26.37 -6.86 7.78
C VAL A 142 -26.36 -5.77 8.85
N LEU A 143 -25.73 -4.64 8.56
CA LEU A 143 -25.67 -3.48 9.45
C LEU A 143 -25.81 -2.20 8.60
N GLU A 144 -26.83 -1.40 8.92
CA GLU A 144 -27.07 -0.11 8.27
C GLU A 144 -26.93 1.02 9.29
N MET A 145 -26.38 2.14 8.88
CA MET A 145 -26.39 3.35 9.69
C MET A 145 -27.79 3.92 9.80
N ASN A 146 -28.05 4.59 10.91
CA ASN A 146 -29.20 5.47 11.03
C ASN A 146 -29.17 6.51 9.89
N PRO A 147 -30.30 6.82 9.21
CA PRO A 147 -30.35 7.78 8.11
C PRO A 147 -29.70 9.14 8.44
N THR A 148 -29.94 9.68 9.64
CA THR A 148 -29.33 10.95 10.08
C THR A 148 -27.80 10.86 10.15
N ASN A 149 -27.25 9.73 10.59
CA ASN A 149 -25.81 9.51 10.64
C ASN A 149 -25.24 9.33 9.22
N ARG A 150 -26.00 8.74 8.30
CA ARG A 150 -25.59 8.56 6.91
C ARG A 150 -25.44 9.91 6.20
N GLU A 151 -26.40 10.83 6.35
CA GLU A 151 -26.34 12.17 5.75
C GLU A 151 -25.10 12.95 6.20
N SER A 152 -24.68 12.82 7.46
CA SER A 152 -23.46 13.45 7.98
C SER A 152 -22.15 12.81 7.48
N LYS A 153 -22.21 11.64 6.84
CA LYS A 153 -21.06 10.84 6.40
C LYS A 153 -20.97 10.73 4.88
N GLU A 154 -21.28 11.81 4.15
CA GLU A 154 -21.08 11.83 2.70
C GLU A 154 -19.65 11.41 2.35
N LEU A 155 -19.53 10.32 1.58
CA LEU A 155 -18.24 9.77 1.21
C LEU A 155 -17.66 10.52 0.00
N PRO A 156 -16.37 10.88 0.00
CA PRO A 156 -15.73 11.42 -1.19
C PRO A 156 -15.66 10.34 -2.28
N PRO A 157 -15.73 10.72 -3.57
CA PRO A 157 -15.90 9.78 -4.70
C PRO A 157 -14.78 8.75 -4.82
N GLU A 158 -13.61 9.02 -4.26
CA GLU A 158 -12.46 8.09 -4.24
C GLU A 158 -12.74 6.84 -3.40
N VAL A 159 -13.54 6.97 -2.33
CA VAL A 159 -13.86 5.84 -1.43
C VAL A 159 -14.68 4.78 -2.15
N PRO A 160 -15.87 5.06 -2.72
CA PRO A 160 -16.62 4.05 -3.45
C PRO A 160 -15.93 3.57 -4.72
N ALA A 161 -15.13 4.40 -5.38
CA ALA A 161 -14.32 3.97 -6.53
C ALA A 161 -13.28 2.92 -6.12
N THR A 162 -12.59 3.14 -5.00
CA THR A 162 -11.65 2.17 -4.43
C THR A 162 -12.35 0.89 -3.96
N ALA A 163 -13.51 1.02 -3.32
CA ALA A 163 -14.29 -0.13 -2.86
C ALA A 163 -14.70 -1.04 -4.03
N ARG A 164 -15.22 -0.46 -5.14
CA ARG A 164 -15.57 -1.23 -6.35
C ARG A 164 -14.40 -1.97 -6.96
N ARG A 165 -13.24 -1.32 -7.01
CA ARG A 165 -12.01 -1.93 -7.54
C ARG A 165 -11.49 -3.05 -6.65
N ASN A 166 -11.50 -2.85 -5.33
CA ASN A 166 -10.95 -3.81 -4.38
C ASN A 166 -11.88 -5.01 -4.17
N PHE A 167 -13.19 -4.79 -4.21
CA PHE A 167 -14.21 -5.79 -3.90
C PHE A 167 -15.32 -5.79 -4.95
N PRO A 168 -15.01 -6.16 -6.22
CA PRO A 168 -15.94 -6.00 -7.35
C PRO A 168 -17.19 -6.87 -7.25
N SER A 169 -17.14 -7.98 -6.53
CA SER A 169 -18.28 -8.91 -6.41
C SER A 169 -18.78 -9.09 -4.97
N LEU A 170 -18.28 -8.32 -4.00
CA LEU A 170 -18.67 -8.45 -2.60
C LEU A 170 -20.16 -8.10 -2.41
N LEU A 171 -20.93 -9.04 -1.86
CA LEU A 171 -22.29 -8.82 -1.38
C LEU A 171 -22.31 -8.25 0.03
N GLY A 172 -21.34 -8.62 0.87
CA GLY A 172 -21.22 -8.18 2.26
C GLY A 172 -20.64 -9.26 3.15
N VAL A 173 -20.70 -8.99 4.45
CA VAL A 173 -20.20 -9.88 5.51
C VAL A 173 -21.35 -10.32 6.40
N GLU A 174 -21.59 -11.64 6.44
CA GLU A 174 -22.57 -12.27 7.32
C GLU A 174 -21.98 -12.48 8.72
N ILE A 175 -22.72 -12.13 9.77
CA ILE A 175 -22.34 -12.39 11.16
C ILE A 175 -22.90 -13.75 11.57
N ILE A 176 -22.03 -14.70 11.88
CA ILE A 176 -22.40 -16.03 12.35
C ILE A 176 -22.52 -16.04 13.88
N ASP A 177 -21.52 -15.47 14.55
CA ASP A 177 -21.50 -15.22 15.99
C ASP A 177 -20.59 -14.03 16.31
N LYS A 178 -20.39 -13.69 17.58
CA LYS A 178 -19.58 -12.53 18.02
C LYS A 178 -18.17 -12.50 17.41
N TYR A 179 -17.60 -13.66 17.07
CA TYR A 179 -16.22 -13.79 16.59
C TYR A 179 -16.10 -14.65 15.33
N THR A 180 -17.20 -14.85 14.59
CA THR A 180 -17.20 -15.58 13.33
C THR A 180 -17.96 -14.81 12.28
N VAL A 181 -17.32 -14.60 11.14
CA VAL A 181 -17.91 -13.90 10.00
C VAL A 181 -17.73 -14.71 8.72
N ARG A 182 -18.63 -14.47 7.74
CA ARG A 182 -18.50 -14.98 6.36
C ARG A 182 -18.55 -13.85 5.37
N PHE A 183 -17.52 -13.74 4.57
CA PHE A 183 -17.52 -12.89 3.38
C PHE A 183 -18.27 -13.61 2.27
N LYS A 184 -19.22 -12.90 1.66
CA LYS A 184 -20.08 -13.42 0.59
C LYS A 184 -19.87 -12.61 -0.68
N ASN A 185 -19.51 -13.30 -1.76
CA ASN A 185 -19.42 -12.71 -3.10
C ASN A 185 -20.59 -13.14 -3.99
N GLY A 186 -20.95 -12.32 -4.95
CA GLY A 186 -21.99 -12.62 -5.95
C GLY A 186 -21.50 -13.49 -7.11
N THR A 187 -20.19 -13.57 -7.31
CA THR A 187 -19.51 -14.41 -8.31
C THR A 187 -18.33 -15.14 -7.68
N PRO A 188 -17.87 -16.27 -8.25
CA PRO A 188 -16.64 -16.91 -7.81
C PRO A 188 -15.46 -15.94 -7.76
N ASP A 189 -14.62 -16.04 -6.74
CA ASP A 189 -13.41 -15.24 -6.60
C ASP A 189 -12.34 -16.02 -5.83
N ILE A 190 -11.38 -16.57 -6.57
CA ILE A 190 -10.24 -17.31 -5.98
C ILE A 190 -9.31 -16.39 -5.17
N THR A 191 -9.41 -15.07 -5.36
CA THR A 191 -8.52 -14.08 -4.74
C THR A 191 -9.12 -13.42 -3.51
N LEU A 192 -10.29 -13.84 -3.02
CA LEU A 192 -11.01 -13.17 -1.93
C LEU A 192 -10.16 -13.03 -0.66
N GLU A 193 -9.39 -14.05 -0.27
CA GLU A 193 -8.46 -13.98 0.86
C GLU A 193 -7.35 -12.93 0.64
N GLY A 194 -6.87 -12.79 -0.59
CA GLY A 194 -5.93 -11.74 -0.97
C GLY A 194 -6.56 -10.36 -0.87
N ARG A 195 -7.81 -10.21 -1.31
CA ARG A 195 -8.57 -8.94 -1.19
C ARG A 195 -8.80 -8.54 0.27
N ILE A 196 -9.02 -9.52 1.16
CA ILE A 196 -9.21 -9.28 2.60
C ILE A 196 -7.88 -8.95 3.31
N SER A 197 -6.73 -9.28 2.71
CA SER A 197 -5.41 -9.03 3.30
C SER A 197 -4.75 -7.71 2.88
N ARG A 198 -5.24 -7.07 1.81
CA ARG A 198 -4.64 -5.86 1.24
C ARG A 198 -4.96 -4.59 2.03
N TYR A 199 -4.22 -3.48 1.76
CA TYR A 199 -4.64 -2.16 2.23
C TYR A 199 -5.99 -1.74 1.59
N GLY A 200 -6.81 -1.04 2.38
CA GLY A 200 -8.21 -0.76 2.07
C GLY A 200 -9.19 -1.83 2.55
N SER A 201 -8.69 -2.87 3.27
CA SER A 201 -9.51 -3.91 3.92
C SER A 201 -9.36 -3.93 5.45
N GLN A 202 -8.65 -2.96 6.01
CA GLN A 202 -8.39 -2.89 7.45
C GLN A 202 -9.64 -2.52 8.23
N ILE A 203 -9.72 -3.06 9.45
CA ILE A 203 -10.91 -2.98 10.29
C ILE A 203 -10.93 -1.67 11.08
N MET A 204 -12.10 -1.06 11.17
CA MET A 204 -12.37 0.17 11.91
C MET A 204 -13.40 -0.05 13.01
N ASN A 205 -13.39 0.81 14.04
CA ASN A 205 -14.42 0.83 15.06
C ASN A 205 -15.70 1.46 14.50
N ARG A 206 -16.79 0.67 14.49
CA ARG A 206 -18.11 1.11 14.00
C ARG A 206 -18.63 2.32 14.77
N ARG A 207 -18.64 2.23 16.10
CA ARG A 207 -19.19 3.27 16.97
C ARG A 207 -18.49 4.62 16.74
N ALA A 208 -17.16 4.62 16.67
CA ALA A 208 -16.41 5.84 16.44
C ALA A 208 -16.70 6.49 15.07
N PHE A 209 -17.00 5.69 14.04
CA PHE A 209 -17.45 6.22 12.76
C PHE A 209 -18.86 6.84 12.86
N GLU A 210 -19.80 6.13 13.48
CA GLU A 210 -21.19 6.57 13.64
C GLU A 210 -21.29 7.86 14.49
N GLU A 211 -20.49 7.98 15.56
CA GLU A 211 -20.48 9.12 16.49
C GLU A 211 -19.72 10.36 15.94
N ALA A 212 -18.86 10.22 14.95
CA ALA A 212 -18.15 11.34 14.37
C ALA A 212 -19.10 12.35 13.73
N SER A 213 -18.78 13.66 13.78
CA SER A 213 -19.64 14.73 13.25
C SER A 213 -19.69 14.74 11.72
N SER A 214 -18.64 14.26 11.04
CA SER A 214 -18.55 14.14 9.59
C SER A 214 -17.59 13.00 9.18
N TYR A 215 -17.65 12.61 7.89
CA TYR A 215 -16.64 11.72 7.33
C TYR A 215 -15.22 12.26 7.52
N LEU A 216 -15.01 13.56 7.29
CA LEU A 216 -13.67 14.15 7.37
C LEU A 216 -13.12 14.17 8.79
N ASP A 217 -13.97 14.45 9.79
CA ASP A 217 -13.56 14.41 11.20
C ASP A 217 -13.12 13.00 11.59
N TRP A 218 -13.92 11.97 11.22
CA TRP A 218 -13.53 10.58 11.43
C TRP A 218 -12.24 10.25 10.66
N ALA A 219 -12.15 10.58 9.37
CA ALA A 219 -11.03 10.21 8.51
C ALA A 219 -9.69 10.84 8.93
N ARG A 220 -9.74 11.95 9.69
CA ARG A 220 -8.55 12.55 10.31
C ARG A 220 -8.16 11.95 11.65
N LYS A 221 -9.08 11.26 12.32
CA LYS A 221 -8.83 10.61 13.61
C LYS A 221 -9.56 9.28 13.72
N PRO A 222 -9.31 8.34 12.81
CA PRO A 222 -9.95 7.02 12.86
C PRO A 222 -9.56 6.26 14.13
N VAL A 223 -10.50 5.48 14.67
CA VAL A 223 -10.27 4.56 15.78
C VAL A 223 -10.06 3.16 15.23
N THR A 224 -8.88 2.60 15.46
CA THR A 224 -8.38 1.37 14.85
C THR A 224 -7.70 0.48 15.88
N THR A 225 -7.10 -0.65 15.48
CA THR A 225 -6.54 -1.68 16.38
C THR A 225 -5.01 -1.71 16.42
N GLY A 226 -4.33 -0.93 15.59
CA GLY A 226 -2.88 -1.04 15.37
C GLY A 226 -2.00 -0.78 16.61
N PRO A 227 -0.68 -1.02 16.49
CA PRO A 227 0.27 -0.90 17.61
C PRO A 227 0.45 0.52 18.15
N TYR A 228 0.09 1.52 17.36
CA TYR A 228 0.16 2.93 17.78
C TYR A 228 -1.18 3.62 17.54
N LYS A 229 -1.48 4.62 18.35
CA LYS A 229 -2.70 5.43 18.29
C LYS A 229 -2.40 6.90 18.05
N ILE A 230 -3.34 7.60 17.46
CA ILE A 230 -3.20 9.00 17.05
C ILE A 230 -3.26 9.89 18.29
N VAL A 231 -2.22 10.69 18.50
CA VAL A 231 -2.22 11.82 19.42
C VAL A 231 -2.70 13.08 18.70
N GLU A 232 -2.05 13.39 17.56
CA GLU A 232 -2.38 14.56 16.75
C GLU A 232 -2.03 14.30 15.28
N PHE A 233 -2.90 14.73 14.39
CA PHE A 233 -2.66 14.79 12.95
C PHE A 233 -2.86 16.23 12.46
N LYS A 234 -1.80 16.83 11.95
CA LYS A 234 -1.83 18.12 11.25
C LYS A 234 -1.51 17.87 9.77
N PRO A 235 -2.52 17.92 8.90
CA PRO A 235 -2.31 17.80 7.46
C PRO A 235 -1.20 18.73 6.96
N ASP A 236 -0.42 18.24 6.00
CA ASP A 236 0.73 18.94 5.40
C ASP A 236 1.82 19.37 6.43
N ASN A 237 1.88 18.71 7.59
CA ASN A 237 2.85 19.04 8.65
C ASN A 237 3.37 17.79 9.36
N TYR A 238 2.55 17.13 10.19
CA TYR A 238 2.98 15.94 10.91
C TYR A 238 1.84 15.03 11.38
N LEU A 239 2.22 13.78 11.67
CA LEU A 239 1.41 12.81 12.41
C LEU A 239 2.18 12.39 13.67
N GLN A 240 1.58 12.65 14.84
CA GLN A 240 2.11 12.23 16.14
C GLN A 240 1.34 11.02 16.65
N LEU A 241 2.08 9.95 16.95
CA LEU A 241 1.56 8.69 17.46
C LEU A 241 2.13 8.37 18.85
N GLU A 242 1.36 7.66 19.66
CA GLU A 242 1.82 7.04 20.91
C GLU A 242 1.53 5.55 20.92
N ALA A 243 2.26 4.78 21.71
CA ALA A 243 2.08 3.34 21.82
C ALA A 243 0.67 2.96 22.32
N HIS A 244 0.09 1.95 21.70
CA HIS A 244 -1.09 1.24 22.20
C HIS A 244 -0.61 0.12 23.13
N ASP A 245 -0.47 0.40 24.43
CA ASP A 245 0.12 -0.55 25.39
C ASP A 245 -0.71 -1.83 25.57
N ASP A 246 -2.02 -1.78 25.27
CA ASP A 246 -2.93 -2.94 25.25
C ASP A 246 -2.99 -3.65 23.89
N TYR A 247 -2.04 -3.39 23.00
CA TYR A 247 -1.99 -3.98 21.67
C TYR A 247 -1.91 -5.52 21.75
N TRP A 248 -2.79 -6.22 21.06
CA TRP A 248 -2.90 -7.68 21.08
C TRP A 248 -1.63 -8.41 20.60
N GLY A 249 -0.86 -7.80 19.69
CA GLY A 249 0.41 -8.33 19.16
C GLY A 249 1.62 -8.11 20.07
N GLY A 250 1.41 -7.64 21.30
CA GLY A 250 2.43 -7.35 22.29
C GLY A 250 2.78 -5.85 22.35
N ARG A 251 3.33 -5.44 23.46
CA ARG A 251 3.64 -4.02 23.74
C ARG A 251 4.60 -3.45 22.69
N PRO A 252 4.26 -2.33 22.02
CA PRO A 252 5.12 -1.71 21.03
C PRO A 252 6.49 -1.28 21.60
N PRO A 253 7.58 -1.40 20.81
CA PRO A 253 8.94 -1.11 21.30
C PRO A 253 9.22 0.39 21.48
N LEU A 254 8.46 1.25 20.82
CA LEU A 254 8.59 2.70 20.91
C LEU A 254 7.50 3.29 21.82
N LYS A 255 7.85 4.37 22.56
CA LYS A 255 6.88 5.15 23.32
C LYS A 255 6.02 6.01 22.39
N SER A 256 6.64 6.65 21.41
CA SER A 256 5.96 7.50 20.43
C SER A 256 6.74 7.56 19.12
N ILE A 257 6.00 7.87 18.05
CA ILE A 257 6.52 8.10 16.71
C ILE A 257 5.97 9.44 16.23
N ARG A 258 6.85 10.27 15.67
CA ARG A 258 6.46 11.51 15.00
C ARG A 258 6.93 11.47 13.56
N PHE A 259 5.99 11.39 12.62
CA PHE A 259 6.25 11.60 11.21
C PHE A 259 6.14 13.09 10.90
N VAL A 260 7.19 13.69 10.34
CA VAL A 260 7.24 15.11 9.99
C VAL A 260 7.36 15.25 8.47
N GLU A 261 6.51 16.09 7.89
CA GLU A 261 6.57 16.38 6.45
C GLU A 261 7.73 17.34 6.17
N VAL A 262 8.70 16.86 5.42
CA VAL A 262 9.90 17.60 4.99
C VAL A 262 10.10 17.30 3.49
N PRO A 263 9.50 18.08 2.59
CA PRO A 263 9.49 17.78 1.14
C PRO A 263 10.89 17.69 0.53
N GLU A 264 11.81 18.56 0.94
CA GLU A 264 13.13 18.67 0.35
C GLU A 264 14.12 17.63 0.87
N VAL A 265 14.76 16.87 -0.04
CA VAL A 265 15.74 15.82 0.29
C VAL A 265 16.89 16.37 1.13
N ALA A 266 17.46 17.51 0.73
CA ALA A 266 18.58 18.13 1.44
C ALA A 266 18.21 18.47 2.90
N SER A 267 16.99 18.93 3.15
CA SER A 267 16.49 19.23 4.50
C SER A 267 16.33 17.95 5.33
N ARG A 268 15.82 16.85 4.74
CA ARG A 268 15.74 15.55 5.43
C ARG A 268 17.13 15.04 5.81
N VAL A 269 18.09 15.08 4.88
CA VAL A 269 19.47 14.63 5.12
C VAL A 269 20.15 15.49 6.18
N ASN A 270 20.07 16.82 6.08
CA ASN A 270 20.70 17.72 7.05
C ASN A 270 20.10 17.57 8.45
N GLY A 271 18.77 17.44 8.57
CA GLY A 271 18.10 17.20 9.84
C GLY A 271 18.48 15.86 10.49
N LEU A 272 18.66 14.80 9.69
CA LEU A 272 19.20 13.53 10.18
C LEU A 272 20.62 13.70 10.71
N LEU A 273 21.51 14.31 9.93
CA LEU A 273 22.93 14.49 10.32
C LEU A 273 23.10 15.42 11.53
N SER A 274 22.24 16.41 11.69
CA SER A 274 22.24 17.31 12.87
C SER A 274 21.58 16.69 14.12
N GLY A 275 20.83 15.58 13.94
CA GLY A 275 20.14 14.91 15.04
C GLY A 275 18.74 15.43 15.33
N GLU A 276 18.16 16.24 14.45
CA GLU A 276 16.77 16.66 14.50
C GLU A 276 15.82 15.48 14.23
N TYR A 277 16.22 14.57 13.32
CA TYR A 277 15.47 13.37 12.96
C TYR A 277 16.28 12.11 13.26
N ASP A 278 15.58 11.02 13.60
CA ASP A 278 16.17 9.69 13.76
C ASP A 278 16.21 8.93 12.43
N PHE A 279 15.26 9.27 11.53
CA PHE A 279 15.13 8.71 10.18
C PHE A 279 14.94 9.81 9.15
N ALA A 280 15.47 9.60 7.95
CA ALA A 280 15.16 10.36 6.75
C ALA A 280 14.78 9.39 5.62
N CYS A 281 13.55 9.47 5.14
CA CYS A 281 13.01 8.60 4.08
C CYS A 281 13.27 9.17 2.68
N ASP A 282 13.15 8.29 1.66
CA ASP A 282 13.29 8.63 0.23
C ASP A 282 14.62 9.32 -0.09
N ILE A 283 15.69 8.68 0.37
CA ILE A 283 17.05 9.13 0.08
C ILE A 283 17.42 8.68 -1.35
N PRO A 284 17.75 9.59 -2.26
CA PRO A 284 18.21 9.21 -3.59
C PRO A 284 19.62 8.58 -3.52
N PRO A 285 19.96 7.68 -4.46
CA PRO A 285 21.22 6.92 -4.43
C PRO A 285 22.48 7.77 -4.37
N ASP A 286 22.50 8.96 -4.98
CA ASP A 286 23.63 9.90 -4.96
C ASP A 286 23.94 10.49 -3.58
N GLN A 287 22.98 10.44 -2.64
CA GLN A 287 23.17 10.93 -1.27
C GLN A 287 23.64 9.84 -0.30
N ILE A 288 23.57 8.56 -0.68
CA ILE A 288 23.86 7.42 0.23
C ILE A 288 25.31 7.50 0.73
N GLU A 289 26.28 7.62 -0.17
CA GLU A 289 27.69 7.71 0.20
C GLU A 289 27.98 8.90 1.14
N THR A 290 27.32 10.02 0.92
CA THR A 290 27.50 11.23 1.76
C THR A 290 27.03 10.97 3.19
N ILE A 291 25.92 10.28 3.37
CA ILE A 291 25.40 9.93 4.70
C ILE A 291 26.28 8.89 5.38
N GLU A 292 26.71 7.85 4.66
CA GLU A 292 27.50 6.73 5.22
C GLU A 292 28.96 7.08 5.52
N LYS A 293 29.47 8.22 5.01
CA LYS A 293 30.75 8.79 5.47
C LYS A 293 30.76 9.10 6.97
N ASN A 294 29.60 9.39 7.56
CA ASN A 294 29.47 9.49 9.01
C ASN A 294 29.16 8.09 9.60
N PRO A 295 30.05 7.50 10.41
CA PRO A 295 29.92 6.14 10.90
C PRO A 295 28.72 5.91 11.84
N GLU A 296 28.06 6.95 12.32
CA GLU A 296 26.86 6.88 13.16
C GLU A 296 25.59 6.54 12.36
N PHE A 297 25.60 6.72 11.03
CA PHE A 297 24.44 6.53 10.17
C PHE A 297 24.63 5.36 9.20
N GLU A 298 23.52 4.84 8.74
CA GLU A 298 23.43 3.84 7.67
C GLU A 298 22.19 4.10 6.81
N VAL A 299 22.21 3.60 5.58
CA VAL A 299 21.08 3.67 4.67
C VAL A 299 20.62 2.25 4.37
N LEU A 300 19.34 1.97 4.67
CA LEU A 300 18.68 0.69 4.43
C LEU A 300 17.64 0.83 3.35
N GLY A 301 17.32 -0.29 2.70
CA GLY A 301 16.31 -0.36 1.65
C GLY A 301 16.84 -1.00 0.37
N GLY A 302 16.16 -0.74 -0.73
CA GLY A 302 16.40 -1.34 -2.03
C GLY A 302 15.11 -1.39 -2.85
N ALA A 303 15.06 -2.31 -3.81
CA ALA A 303 13.88 -2.54 -4.64
C ALA A 303 12.66 -2.92 -3.78
N VAL A 304 11.51 -2.36 -4.12
CA VAL A 304 10.23 -2.61 -3.42
C VAL A 304 9.21 -3.21 -4.39
N LEU A 305 8.15 -3.83 -3.85
CA LEU A 305 7.09 -4.48 -4.63
C LEU A 305 6.19 -3.48 -5.35
N ASN A 306 6.82 -2.63 -6.16
CA ASN A 306 6.18 -1.57 -6.93
C ASN A 306 6.98 -1.30 -8.21
N HIS A 307 6.31 -1.20 -9.35
CA HIS A 307 6.95 -0.90 -10.63
C HIS A 307 6.70 0.55 -11.04
N ARG A 308 7.74 1.22 -11.47
CA ARG A 308 7.71 2.55 -12.08
C ARG A 308 7.33 2.43 -13.54
N LEU A 309 6.40 3.25 -14.01
CA LEU A 309 5.90 3.20 -15.37
C LEU A 309 5.37 4.57 -15.83
N THR A 310 5.19 4.72 -17.13
CA THR A 310 4.38 5.79 -17.71
C THR A 310 3.10 5.23 -18.28
N VAL A 311 2.02 6.00 -18.20
CA VAL A 311 0.68 5.61 -18.65
C VAL A 311 0.28 6.45 -19.84
N PHE A 312 -0.42 5.84 -20.80
CA PHE A 312 -0.90 6.49 -22.01
C PHE A 312 -2.40 6.78 -21.95
N ASP A 313 -2.81 8.01 -22.26
CA ASP A 313 -4.20 8.34 -22.55
C ASP A 313 -4.47 8.13 -24.04
N LYS A 314 -5.12 7.02 -24.40
CA LYS A 314 -5.39 6.72 -25.80
C LYS A 314 -6.52 7.55 -26.43
N ASN A 315 -7.13 8.49 -25.67
CA ASN A 315 -8.03 9.48 -26.26
C ASN A 315 -7.29 10.69 -26.83
N HIS A 316 -6.01 10.87 -26.48
CA HIS A 316 -5.20 11.93 -27.10
C HIS A 316 -5.00 11.65 -28.60
N PRO A 317 -5.18 12.65 -29.50
CA PRO A 317 -5.16 12.46 -30.96
C PRO A 317 -3.96 11.68 -31.50
N GLN A 318 -2.77 11.90 -30.92
CA GLN A 318 -1.57 11.16 -31.32
C GLN A 318 -1.51 9.76 -30.70
N LEU A 319 -2.02 9.57 -29.49
CA LEU A 319 -1.91 8.32 -28.77
C LEU A 319 -3.06 7.33 -29.03
N VAL A 320 -4.08 7.70 -29.80
CA VAL A 320 -5.10 6.74 -30.27
C VAL A 320 -4.46 5.65 -31.14
N ASN A 321 -3.39 5.97 -31.86
CA ASN A 321 -2.65 5.01 -32.67
C ASN A 321 -1.68 4.18 -31.80
N PRO A 322 -1.86 2.84 -31.71
CA PRO A 322 -0.99 2.00 -30.88
C PRO A 322 0.46 1.98 -31.36
N LEU A 323 0.75 2.24 -32.64
CA LEU A 323 2.11 2.29 -33.16
C LEU A 323 2.93 3.42 -32.50
N ILE A 324 2.28 4.57 -32.23
CA ILE A 324 2.95 5.68 -31.51
C ILE A 324 3.26 5.26 -30.08
N ARG A 325 2.32 4.65 -29.36
CA ARG A 325 2.56 4.17 -27.99
C ARG A 325 3.65 3.08 -27.92
N ARG A 326 3.71 2.21 -28.94
CA ARG A 326 4.82 1.23 -29.10
C ARG A 326 6.15 1.94 -29.36
N ALA A 327 6.16 3.01 -30.15
CA ALA A 327 7.37 3.79 -30.38
C ALA A 327 7.90 4.41 -29.07
N PHE A 328 7.02 4.95 -28.21
CA PHE A 328 7.41 5.40 -26.86
C PHE A 328 8.14 4.32 -26.08
N THR A 329 7.63 3.10 -26.12
CA THR A 329 8.16 1.96 -25.35
C THR A 329 9.54 1.51 -25.86
N HIS A 330 9.73 1.42 -27.19
CA HIS A 330 11.00 0.99 -27.79
C HIS A 330 12.09 2.09 -27.78
N ALA A 331 11.72 3.34 -27.55
CA ALA A 331 12.67 4.45 -27.44
C ALA A 331 13.40 4.50 -26.08
N ILE A 332 13.00 3.72 -25.07
CA ILE A 332 13.51 3.83 -23.70
C ILE A 332 14.65 2.85 -23.46
N ASP A 333 15.85 3.37 -23.20
CA ASP A 333 16.97 2.63 -22.63
C ASP A 333 16.81 2.55 -21.09
N ARG A 334 16.18 1.48 -20.63
CA ARG A 334 15.90 1.26 -19.22
C ARG A 334 17.15 1.03 -18.40
N GLN A 335 18.17 0.38 -19.01
CA GLN A 335 19.44 0.11 -18.34
C GLN A 335 20.18 1.41 -18.05
N ALA A 336 20.20 2.34 -19.01
CA ALA A 336 20.81 3.65 -18.81
C ALA A 336 20.14 4.43 -17.65
N ILE A 337 18.81 4.31 -17.47
CA ILE A 337 18.10 4.91 -16.33
C ILE A 337 18.53 4.25 -15.00
N VAL A 338 18.58 2.92 -14.97
CA VAL A 338 18.98 2.16 -13.76
C VAL A 338 20.43 2.50 -13.37
N ASP A 339 21.34 2.55 -14.33
CA ASP A 339 22.75 2.83 -14.07
C ASP A 339 22.97 4.28 -13.63
N SER A 340 22.36 5.27 -14.33
CA SER A 340 22.63 6.68 -14.08
C SER A 340 21.92 7.25 -12.86
N LEU A 341 20.66 6.89 -12.62
CA LEU A 341 19.85 7.46 -11.53
C LEU A 341 19.78 6.58 -10.30
N TRP A 342 19.99 5.26 -10.45
CA TRP A 342 19.84 4.32 -9.36
C TRP A 342 21.16 3.64 -8.96
N ALA A 343 22.27 3.95 -9.65
CA ALA A 343 23.58 3.34 -9.42
C ALA A 343 23.50 1.79 -9.38
N GLY A 344 22.66 1.19 -10.24
CA GLY A 344 22.42 -0.25 -10.27
C GLY A 344 21.65 -0.82 -9.07
N ARG A 345 21.05 0.02 -8.21
CA ARG A 345 20.37 -0.40 -6.97
C ARG A 345 18.88 -0.74 -7.14
N THR A 346 18.45 -0.85 -8.38
CA THR A 346 17.13 -1.37 -8.77
C THR A 346 17.25 -2.23 -10.00
N GLU A 347 16.15 -2.83 -10.47
CA GLU A 347 16.15 -3.76 -11.59
C GLU A 347 15.06 -3.43 -12.62
N ILE A 348 15.22 -3.97 -13.83
CA ILE A 348 14.21 -3.91 -14.88
C ILE A 348 13.28 -5.12 -14.70
N PRO A 349 11.97 -4.91 -14.47
CA PRO A 349 11.05 -6.02 -14.23
C PRO A 349 10.77 -6.83 -15.51
N ALA A 350 10.41 -8.08 -15.34
CA ALA A 350 9.97 -8.98 -16.42
C ALA A 350 8.47 -8.77 -16.72
N GLY A 351 8.06 -7.56 -17.12
CA GLY A 351 6.65 -7.21 -17.32
C GLY A 351 5.95 -6.74 -16.05
N LEU A 352 4.65 -6.42 -16.14
CA LEU A 352 3.82 -6.03 -14.98
C LEU A 352 3.44 -7.27 -14.16
N GLN A 353 4.44 -7.89 -13.59
CA GLN A 353 4.33 -9.08 -12.77
C GLN A 353 5.45 -9.15 -11.73
N TRP A 354 5.29 -10.03 -10.76
CA TRP A 354 6.27 -10.26 -9.68
C TRP A 354 6.52 -11.75 -9.49
N SER A 355 7.74 -12.12 -9.13
CA SER A 355 8.14 -13.52 -8.92
C SER A 355 7.30 -14.24 -7.85
N TYR A 356 6.76 -13.52 -6.88
CA TYR A 356 5.87 -14.06 -5.84
C TYR A 356 4.44 -14.39 -6.31
N TYR A 357 4.15 -14.22 -7.60
CA TYR A 357 2.92 -14.77 -8.20
C TYR A 357 2.97 -16.28 -8.39
N ASP A 358 4.08 -16.93 -8.02
CA ASP A 358 4.30 -18.37 -8.09
C ASP A 358 3.94 -18.93 -9.48
N ASP A 359 2.96 -19.85 -9.56
CA ASP A 359 2.54 -20.48 -10.81
C ASP A 359 1.94 -19.50 -11.83
N MET A 360 1.48 -18.34 -11.41
CA MET A 360 0.97 -17.30 -12.32
C MET A 360 2.09 -16.48 -12.98
N PHE A 361 3.33 -16.53 -12.46
CA PHE A 361 4.46 -15.80 -13.02
C PHE A 361 4.89 -16.37 -14.38
N ILE A 362 4.97 -15.50 -15.41
CA ILE A 362 5.39 -15.86 -16.77
C ILE A 362 6.91 -15.71 -16.88
N LYS A 363 7.65 -16.81 -16.65
CA LYS A 363 9.12 -16.80 -16.48
C LYS A 363 9.89 -16.32 -17.70
N ASP A 364 9.37 -16.56 -18.90
CA ASP A 364 9.98 -16.22 -20.19
C ASP A 364 9.50 -14.87 -20.75
N TRP A 365 8.73 -14.10 -19.96
CA TRP A 365 8.29 -12.78 -20.36
C TRP A 365 9.37 -11.74 -20.16
N THR A 366 9.47 -10.80 -21.09
CA THR A 366 10.36 -9.65 -21.01
C THR A 366 9.62 -8.39 -21.45
N VAL A 367 9.97 -7.25 -20.89
CA VAL A 367 9.51 -5.95 -21.39
C VAL A 367 10.02 -5.73 -22.83
N PRO A 368 9.31 -4.96 -23.66
CA PRO A 368 9.80 -4.60 -25.00
C PRO A 368 11.21 -4.01 -24.94
N GLU A 369 12.07 -4.49 -25.83
CA GLU A 369 13.48 -4.08 -25.90
C GLU A 369 13.67 -2.60 -26.29
N TYR A 370 14.78 -2.03 -25.87
CA TYR A 370 15.27 -0.76 -26.40
C TYR A 370 15.68 -0.93 -27.85
N ASN A 371 14.97 -0.27 -28.76
CA ASN A 371 15.22 -0.31 -30.20
C ASN A 371 14.78 1.01 -30.85
N PRO A 372 15.61 2.05 -30.81
CA PRO A 372 15.25 3.38 -31.34
C PRO A 372 15.02 3.39 -32.85
N ASP A 373 15.62 2.45 -33.62
CA ASP A 373 15.35 2.32 -35.02
C ASP A 373 13.95 1.82 -35.31
N LEU A 374 13.50 0.81 -34.55
CA LEU A 374 12.12 0.35 -34.58
C LEU A 374 11.15 1.46 -34.15
N ALA A 375 11.49 2.24 -33.13
CA ALA A 375 10.67 3.38 -32.72
C ALA A 375 10.48 4.37 -33.87
N ARG A 376 11.55 4.76 -34.59
CA ARG A 376 11.47 5.62 -35.76
C ARG A 376 10.65 5.02 -36.90
N GLN A 377 10.79 3.72 -37.15
CA GLN A 377 9.98 3.01 -38.13
C GLN A 377 8.50 3.05 -37.80
N LEU A 378 8.12 2.75 -36.54
CA LEU A 378 6.74 2.78 -36.07
C LEU A 378 6.11 4.18 -36.19
N LEU A 379 6.85 5.24 -35.88
CA LEU A 379 6.41 6.63 -36.08
C LEU A 379 6.14 6.95 -37.56
N LYS A 380 7.00 6.49 -38.44
CA LYS A 380 6.80 6.63 -39.89
C LYS A 380 5.58 5.88 -40.38
N GLU A 381 5.39 4.65 -39.96
CA GLU A 381 4.21 3.83 -40.29
C GLU A 381 2.90 4.45 -39.73
N ALA A 382 2.96 5.01 -38.52
CA ALA A 382 1.86 5.74 -37.91
C ALA A 382 1.51 7.04 -38.63
N GLY A 383 2.39 7.55 -39.49
CA GLY A 383 2.26 8.85 -40.14
C GLY A 383 2.43 10.04 -39.20
N TYR A 384 3.14 9.88 -38.10
CA TYR A 384 3.38 10.93 -37.11
C TYR A 384 4.11 12.13 -37.74
N LYS A 385 3.62 13.35 -37.45
CA LYS A 385 4.12 14.60 -38.07
C LYS A 385 4.90 15.49 -37.11
N GLY A 386 5.14 15.06 -35.91
CA GLY A 386 5.84 15.85 -34.90
C GLY A 386 4.92 16.74 -34.05
N ASP A 387 3.60 16.44 -34.02
CA ASP A 387 2.68 17.16 -33.15
C ASP A 387 3.09 16.95 -31.69
N PRO A 388 2.95 17.97 -30.80
CA PRO A 388 3.38 17.91 -29.43
C PRO A 388 2.55 16.91 -28.62
N ILE A 389 3.24 16.15 -27.76
CA ILE A 389 2.65 15.18 -26.84
C ILE A 389 3.06 15.56 -25.41
N PRO A 390 2.15 16.11 -24.59
CA PRO A 390 2.43 16.45 -23.21
C PRO A 390 2.75 15.24 -22.34
N TYR A 391 3.75 15.36 -21.47
CA TYR A 391 4.09 14.40 -20.44
C TYR A 391 3.92 15.01 -19.05
N ARG A 392 2.89 14.58 -18.32
CA ARG A 392 2.51 15.10 -17.01
C ARG A 392 3.22 14.37 -15.88
N LEU A 393 3.87 15.13 -15.00
CA LEU A 393 4.48 14.61 -13.78
C LEU A 393 4.43 15.64 -12.64
N LEU A 394 4.65 15.14 -11.42
CA LEU A 394 4.81 15.95 -10.21
C LEU A 394 6.30 16.28 -10.00
N ASN A 395 6.59 17.26 -9.16
CA ASN A 395 7.94 17.57 -8.76
C ASN A 395 8.43 16.60 -7.67
N ASN A 396 9.18 15.58 -8.09
CA ASN A 396 9.83 14.62 -7.19
C ASN A 396 8.92 13.93 -6.15
N TYR A 397 7.68 13.63 -6.52
CA TYR A 397 6.81 12.75 -5.72
C TYR A 397 7.43 11.35 -5.58
N TYR A 398 7.97 10.80 -6.64
CA TYR A 398 8.83 9.62 -6.59
C TYR A 398 10.30 10.06 -6.52
N THR A 399 11.15 9.25 -5.89
CA THR A 399 12.60 9.46 -5.93
C THR A 399 13.08 9.59 -7.38
N ASN A 400 13.88 10.59 -7.67
CA ASN A 400 14.40 10.91 -9.01
C ASN A 400 13.32 11.16 -10.08
N GLN A 401 12.10 11.54 -9.73
CA GLN A 401 11.01 11.69 -10.71
C GLN A 401 11.31 12.70 -11.81
N THR A 402 11.74 13.89 -11.46
CA THR A 402 12.03 14.96 -12.42
C THR A 402 13.19 14.57 -13.31
N ALA A 403 14.27 14.01 -12.76
CA ALA A 403 15.43 13.55 -13.53
C ALA A 403 15.04 12.39 -14.48
N THR A 404 14.25 11.43 -14.02
CA THR A 404 13.72 10.35 -14.88
C THR A 404 12.89 10.93 -16.02
N GLY A 405 12.02 11.90 -15.74
CA GLY A 405 11.20 12.56 -16.77
C GLY A 405 12.02 13.27 -17.82
N GLN A 406 13.08 13.96 -17.44
CA GLN A 406 13.99 14.64 -18.35
C GLN A 406 14.74 13.66 -19.27
N ILE A 407 15.26 12.56 -18.71
CA ILE A 407 15.94 11.51 -19.50
C ILE A 407 14.95 10.84 -20.47
N LEU A 408 13.73 10.54 -20.04
CA LEU A 408 12.71 9.97 -20.92
C LEU A 408 12.38 10.90 -22.09
N VAL A 409 12.19 12.19 -21.83
CA VAL A 409 11.90 13.17 -22.89
C VAL A 409 13.05 13.25 -23.88
N GLU A 410 14.30 13.26 -23.43
CA GLU A 410 15.47 13.24 -24.30
C GLU A 410 15.49 11.97 -25.19
N MET A 411 15.29 10.78 -24.62
CA MET A 411 15.23 9.52 -25.37
C MET A 411 14.12 9.52 -26.42
N TRP A 412 12.92 10.00 -26.07
CA TRP A 412 11.77 10.10 -26.96
C TRP A 412 12.03 11.09 -28.10
N GLN A 413 12.64 12.26 -27.82
CA GLN A 413 12.99 13.24 -28.83
C GLN A 413 14.06 12.72 -29.79
N GLN A 414 15.06 11.99 -29.31
CA GLN A 414 16.06 11.31 -30.14
C GLN A 414 15.46 10.25 -31.07
N ALA A 415 14.35 9.62 -30.65
CA ALA A 415 13.60 8.68 -31.49
C ALA A 415 12.64 9.39 -32.47
N GLY A 416 12.47 10.73 -32.39
CA GLY A 416 11.60 11.52 -33.26
C GLY A 416 10.24 11.87 -32.71
N LEU A 417 9.96 11.58 -31.42
CA LEU A 417 8.76 12.02 -30.73
C LEU A 417 8.91 13.45 -30.21
N ASN A 418 7.92 14.31 -30.41
CA ASN A 418 7.90 15.67 -29.88
C ASN A 418 7.17 15.67 -28.50
N VAL A 419 7.92 15.40 -27.44
CA VAL A 419 7.40 15.30 -26.07
C VAL A 419 7.87 16.46 -25.23
N GLU A 420 6.94 17.04 -24.45
CA GLU A 420 7.22 18.17 -23.56
C GLU A 420 6.71 17.86 -22.14
N ILE A 421 7.53 18.19 -21.12
CA ILE A 421 7.12 18.03 -19.72
C ILE A 421 6.10 19.08 -19.34
N GLU A 422 4.98 18.62 -18.79
CA GLU A 422 3.94 19.44 -18.16
C GLU A 422 3.92 19.17 -16.64
N MET A 423 4.61 20.04 -15.88
CA MET A 423 4.65 19.94 -14.41
C MET A 423 3.29 20.23 -13.80
N LYS A 424 2.86 19.39 -12.87
CA LYS A 424 1.61 19.51 -12.11
C LYS A 424 1.91 19.60 -10.60
N GLU A 425 1.00 20.23 -9.85
CA GLU A 425 1.16 20.44 -8.42
C GLU A 425 0.68 19.25 -7.58
N ASN A 426 -0.31 18.51 -8.10
CA ASN A 426 -0.93 17.39 -7.38
C ASN A 426 -1.50 16.34 -8.35
N TRP A 427 -1.88 15.18 -7.79
CA TRP A 427 -2.43 14.07 -8.58
C TRP A 427 -3.77 14.38 -9.22
N GLN A 428 -4.60 15.25 -8.64
CA GLN A 428 -5.85 15.66 -9.27
C GLN A 428 -5.60 16.34 -10.61
N GLN A 429 -4.62 17.25 -10.66
CA GLN A 429 -4.23 17.92 -11.91
C GLN A 429 -3.56 16.96 -12.92
N VAL A 430 -2.79 15.98 -12.44
CA VAL A 430 -2.20 14.94 -13.33
C VAL A 430 -3.30 14.13 -14.01
N LEU A 431 -4.34 13.74 -13.27
CA LEU A 431 -5.42 12.86 -13.74
C LEU A 431 -6.56 13.62 -14.44
N GLU A 432 -6.59 14.95 -14.32
CA GLU A 432 -7.65 15.76 -14.90
C GLU A 432 -7.82 15.49 -16.39
N GLN A 433 -9.06 15.16 -16.77
CA GLN A 433 -9.41 14.90 -18.17
C GLN A 433 -9.48 16.20 -18.96
N THR A 434 -8.45 16.49 -19.70
CA THR A 434 -8.36 17.65 -20.62
C THR A 434 -7.99 17.17 -22.01
N PRO A 435 -8.24 17.96 -23.07
CA PRO A 435 -7.83 17.61 -24.44
C PRO A 435 -6.32 17.39 -24.63
N THR A 436 -5.51 17.89 -23.71
CA THR A 436 -4.03 17.78 -23.74
C THR A 436 -3.49 16.69 -22.84
N ARG A 437 -4.36 15.90 -22.12
CA ARG A 437 -3.88 14.77 -21.35
C ARG A 437 -3.39 13.67 -22.29
N ALA A 438 -2.12 13.30 -22.20
CA ALA A 438 -1.49 12.36 -23.13
C ALA A 438 -0.67 11.28 -22.40
N VAL A 439 0.52 11.60 -21.94
CA VAL A 439 1.37 10.69 -21.18
C VAL A 439 1.46 11.20 -19.75
N ARG A 440 1.46 10.29 -18.80
CA ARG A 440 1.71 10.65 -17.39
C ARG A 440 2.60 9.63 -16.70
N ASP A 441 3.20 10.10 -15.67
CA ASP A 441 4.03 9.32 -14.78
C ASP A 441 3.18 8.55 -13.75
N TRP A 442 3.57 7.32 -13.41
CA TRP A 442 2.82 6.46 -12.48
C TRP A 442 3.67 5.36 -11.86
N SER A 443 3.06 4.65 -10.94
CA SER A 443 3.58 3.38 -10.43
C SER A 443 2.47 2.36 -10.20
N ASN A 444 2.82 1.08 -10.15
CA ASN A 444 1.89 0.00 -9.88
C ASN A 444 2.48 -0.97 -8.85
N SER A 445 1.72 -1.26 -7.81
CA SER A 445 2.01 -2.29 -6.82
C SER A 445 1.13 -3.51 -7.03
N ALA A 446 1.54 -4.64 -6.46
CA ALA A 446 0.70 -5.82 -6.32
C ALA A 446 0.51 -6.11 -4.82
N PRO A 447 -0.58 -5.64 -4.23
CA PRO A 447 -0.81 -5.76 -2.79
C PRO A 447 -1.12 -7.17 -2.29
N PHE A 448 -1.25 -8.15 -3.16
CA PHE A 448 -1.30 -9.59 -2.84
C PHE A 448 -0.81 -10.42 -4.03
N ASN A 449 -0.47 -11.67 -3.79
CA ASN A 449 0.22 -12.57 -4.72
C ASN A 449 -0.68 -13.13 -5.84
N ASP A 450 -1.33 -12.26 -6.61
CA ASP A 450 -2.13 -12.65 -7.77
C ASP A 450 -2.18 -11.48 -8.78
N PRO A 451 -2.12 -11.74 -10.10
CA PRO A 451 -2.20 -10.70 -11.14
C PRO A 451 -3.44 -9.80 -11.06
N VAL A 452 -4.55 -10.28 -10.51
CA VAL A 452 -5.75 -9.46 -10.26
C VAL A 452 -5.41 -8.22 -9.43
N SER A 453 -4.46 -8.34 -8.50
CA SER A 453 -4.07 -7.24 -7.61
C SER A 453 -3.33 -6.09 -8.32
N SER A 454 -2.78 -6.34 -9.51
CA SER A 454 -2.04 -5.35 -10.31
C SER A 454 -2.72 -5.06 -11.64
N ILE A 455 -2.61 -5.96 -12.63
CA ILE A 455 -3.03 -5.66 -14.01
C ILE A 455 -4.55 -5.42 -14.13
N VAL A 456 -5.39 -6.21 -13.45
CA VAL A 456 -6.84 -6.00 -13.44
C VAL A 456 -7.20 -4.74 -12.65
N SER A 457 -6.56 -4.55 -11.49
CA SER A 457 -6.78 -3.37 -10.64
C SER A 457 -6.43 -2.04 -11.31
N GLN A 458 -5.56 -2.06 -12.34
CA GLN A 458 -5.18 -0.87 -13.10
C GLN A 458 -5.94 -0.76 -14.43
N HIS A 459 -6.08 -1.84 -15.18
CA HIS A 459 -6.49 -1.84 -16.57
C HIS A 459 -7.80 -2.60 -16.85
N GLY A 460 -8.37 -3.31 -15.85
CA GLY A 460 -9.66 -3.98 -15.97
C GLY A 460 -10.86 -3.02 -15.91
N PRO A 461 -12.10 -3.52 -16.01
CA PRO A 461 -13.33 -2.71 -16.09
C PRO A 461 -13.52 -1.73 -14.93
N ASN A 462 -13.11 -2.13 -13.71
CA ASN A 462 -13.13 -1.30 -12.51
C ASN A 462 -11.74 -0.72 -12.20
N GLY A 463 -10.79 -0.91 -13.11
CA GLY A 463 -9.42 -0.48 -12.98
C GLY A 463 -9.27 1.03 -13.04
N GLN A 464 -8.23 1.53 -12.38
CA GLN A 464 -8.03 2.97 -12.21
C GLN A 464 -7.97 3.73 -13.55
N GLN A 465 -7.32 3.18 -14.57
CA GLN A 465 -7.20 3.85 -15.88
C GLN A 465 -8.52 3.94 -16.64
N GLN A 466 -9.38 2.95 -16.50
CA GLN A 466 -10.74 3.07 -17.07
C GLN A 466 -11.60 4.05 -16.28
N GLN A 467 -11.48 4.09 -14.96
CA GLN A 467 -12.22 5.05 -14.12
C GLN A 467 -11.86 6.51 -14.43
N VAL A 468 -10.60 6.79 -14.72
CA VAL A 468 -10.16 8.14 -15.14
C VAL A 468 -10.26 8.35 -16.66
N GLY A 469 -10.79 7.38 -17.40
CA GLY A 469 -11.07 7.50 -18.83
C GLY A 469 -9.83 7.57 -19.72
N GLU A 470 -8.72 6.90 -19.38
CA GLU A 470 -7.48 6.96 -20.16
C GLU A 470 -7.37 5.84 -21.20
N TRP A 471 -7.74 4.64 -20.79
CA TRP A 471 -7.52 3.45 -21.63
C TRP A 471 -8.61 2.40 -21.38
N THR A 472 -9.07 1.76 -22.44
CA THR A 472 -9.95 0.59 -22.39
C THR A 472 -9.68 -0.31 -23.59
N ASN A 473 -9.89 -1.61 -23.41
CA ASN A 473 -9.76 -2.62 -24.45
C ASN A 473 -10.80 -3.71 -24.17
N LYS A 474 -11.57 -4.11 -25.19
CA LYS A 474 -12.67 -5.07 -25.02
C LYS A 474 -12.18 -6.45 -24.58
N GLU A 475 -11.15 -6.98 -25.26
CA GLU A 475 -10.57 -8.29 -24.93
C GLU A 475 -9.97 -8.28 -23.50
N MET A 476 -9.30 -7.18 -23.13
CA MET A 476 -8.77 -7.00 -21.77
C MET A 476 -9.88 -7.04 -20.71
N ASN A 477 -11.04 -6.45 -20.99
CA ASN A 477 -12.18 -6.49 -20.06
C ASN A 477 -12.75 -7.90 -19.89
N GLU A 478 -12.85 -8.67 -20.99
CA GLU A 478 -13.28 -10.07 -20.97
C GLU A 478 -12.29 -10.95 -20.19
N LEU A 479 -10.98 -10.79 -20.45
CA LEU A 479 -9.92 -11.51 -19.75
C LEU A 479 -9.87 -11.13 -18.26
N SER A 480 -10.11 -9.87 -17.92
CA SER A 480 -10.18 -9.42 -16.51
C SER A 480 -11.29 -10.15 -15.76
N GLY A 481 -12.51 -10.18 -16.31
CA GLY A 481 -13.62 -10.90 -15.70
C GLY A 481 -13.33 -12.40 -15.57
N PHE A 482 -12.73 -13.00 -16.59
CA PHE A 482 -12.31 -14.41 -16.53
C PHE A 482 -11.25 -14.64 -15.45
N LEU A 483 -10.23 -13.78 -15.35
CA LEU A 483 -9.15 -13.89 -14.36
C LEU A 483 -9.68 -13.76 -12.92
N GLU A 484 -10.67 -12.92 -12.69
CA GLU A 484 -11.29 -12.72 -11.37
C GLU A 484 -12.17 -13.91 -10.95
N THR A 485 -12.89 -14.54 -11.89
CA THR A 485 -13.96 -15.51 -11.57
C THR A 485 -13.58 -16.97 -11.79
N SER A 486 -12.57 -17.27 -12.63
CA SER A 486 -12.14 -18.64 -12.92
C SER A 486 -11.37 -19.25 -11.74
N MET A 487 -11.71 -20.50 -11.42
CA MET A 487 -10.98 -21.32 -10.43
C MET A 487 -9.87 -22.19 -11.08
N ASP A 488 -9.75 -22.18 -12.42
CA ASP A 488 -8.74 -22.94 -13.18
C ASP A 488 -7.45 -22.13 -13.31
N GLN A 489 -6.45 -22.43 -12.49
CA GLN A 489 -5.15 -21.74 -12.48
C GLN A 489 -4.42 -21.77 -13.82
N GLY A 490 -4.47 -22.88 -14.56
CA GLY A 490 -3.83 -23.00 -15.86
C GLY A 490 -4.41 -22.00 -16.88
N LYS A 491 -5.74 -21.97 -17.00
CA LYS A 491 -6.43 -21.01 -17.89
C LYS A 491 -6.28 -19.57 -17.41
N ARG A 492 -6.26 -19.32 -16.11
CA ARG A 492 -5.97 -17.99 -15.56
C ARG A 492 -4.58 -17.52 -15.98
N ARG A 493 -3.57 -18.39 -15.91
CA ARG A 493 -2.20 -18.09 -16.34
C ARG A 493 -2.12 -17.75 -17.83
N GLU A 494 -2.83 -18.49 -18.69
CA GLU A 494 -2.93 -18.19 -20.12
C GLU A 494 -3.59 -16.83 -20.36
N ALA A 495 -4.70 -16.56 -19.68
CA ALA A 495 -5.39 -15.28 -19.75
C ALA A 495 -4.47 -14.13 -19.31
N PHE A 496 -3.74 -14.31 -18.21
CA PHE A 496 -2.78 -13.30 -17.72
C PHE A 496 -1.66 -13.03 -18.73
N LYS A 497 -1.09 -14.10 -19.34
CA LYS A 497 -0.10 -13.93 -20.41
C LYS A 497 -0.66 -13.10 -21.56
N ARG A 498 -1.89 -13.41 -21.99
CA ARG A 498 -2.58 -12.65 -23.04
C ARG A 498 -2.81 -11.18 -22.66
N MET A 499 -3.15 -10.90 -21.40
CA MET A 499 -3.28 -9.52 -20.90
C MET A 499 -1.95 -8.75 -20.98
N LEU A 500 -0.83 -9.38 -20.66
CA LEU A 500 0.50 -8.76 -20.83
C LEU A 500 0.79 -8.47 -22.32
N GLU A 501 0.45 -9.38 -23.23
CA GLU A 501 0.61 -9.17 -24.68
C GLU A 501 -0.16 -7.94 -25.16
N ILE A 502 -1.40 -7.79 -24.74
CA ILE A 502 -2.24 -6.63 -25.07
C ILE A 502 -1.61 -5.36 -24.49
N CYS A 503 -1.41 -5.30 -23.18
CA CYS A 503 -1.04 -4.07 -22.47
C CYS A 503 0.39 -3.60 -22.71
N GLU A 504 1.32 -4.50 -23.05
CA GLU A 504 2.75 -4.15 -23.21
C GLU A 504 3.24 -4.15 -24.65
N ARG A 505 2.53 -4.86 -25.58
CA ARG A 505 3.02 -5.06 -26.95
C ARG A 505 2.07 -4.62 -28.04
N GLU A 506 0.78 -4.96 -27.96
CA GLU A 506 -0.18 -4.75 -29.05
C GLU A 506 -0.90 -3.41 -28.94
N ASP A 507 -1.51 -3.11 -27.79
CA ASP A 507 -2.27 -1.90 -27.48
C ASP A 507 -1.75 -1.27 -26.17
N PRO A 508 -0.49 -0.79 -26.11
CA PRO A 508 0.12 -0.40 -24.86
C PRO A 508 -0.72 0.56 -24.02
N ALA A 509 -1.05 0.11 -22.80
CA ALA A 509 -1.70 0.93 -21.79
C ALA A 509 -0.68 1.77 -21.00
N TYR A 510 0.52 1.22 -20.89
CA TYR A 510 1.66 1.77 -20.15
C TYR A 510 2.98 1.30 -20.78
N THR A 511 4.08 1.87 -20.30
CA THR A 511 5.41 1.29 -20.47
C THR A 511 6.13 1.25 -19.13
N LEU A 512 6.69 0.08 -18.82
CA LEU A 512 7.48 -0.14 -17.60
C LEU A 512 8.86 0.49 -17.74
N LEU A 513 9.36 1.06 -16.64
CA LEU A 513 10.69 1.65 -16.56
C LEU A 513 11.64 0.76 -15.76
N HIS A 514 11.40 0.67 -14.47
CA HIS A 514 12.20 -0.12 -13.52
C HIS A 514 11.34 -0.48 -12.30
N GLN A 515 11.79 -1.38 -11.46
CA GLN A 515 11.22 -1.60 -10.15
C GLN A 515 11.53 -0.38 -9.28
N ASN A 516 10.55 0.15 -8.53
CA ASN A 516 10.85 1.22 -7.60
C ASN A 516 11.79 0.74 -6.50
N ALA A 517 12.61 1.65 -6.01
CA ALA A 517 13.42 1.41 -4.82
C ALA A 517 13.20 2.55 -3.81
N THR A 518 13.27 2.23 -2.53
CA THR A 518 13.22 3.21 -1.46
C THR A 518 14.41 3.00 -0.54
N PHE A 519 15.06 4.09 -0.16
CA PHE A 519 16.17 4.10 0.76
C PHE A 519 15.84 5.00 1.95
N THR A 520 16.06 4.48 3.14
CA THR A 520 15.82 5.16 4.41
C THR A 520 17.11 5.24 5.19
N ALA A 521 17.56 6.45 5.43
CA ALA A 521 18.72 6.72 6.29
C ALA A 521 18.29 6.77 7.74
N LYS A 522 19.12 6.22 8.65
CA LYS A 522 18.86 6.22 10.07
C LYS A 522 20.15 6.20 10.91
N ARG A 523 20.04 6.49 12.21
CA ARG A 523 21.12 6.21 13.15
C ARG A 523 21.30 4.70 13.32
N LYS A 524 22.54 4.21 13.32
CA LYS A 524 22.86 2.80 13.55
C LYS A 524 22.41 2.28 14.92
N SER A 525 22.29 3.17 15.91
CA SER A 525 21.79 2.82 17.24
C SER A 525 20.30 2.45 17.24
N VAL A 526 19.55 2.86 16.24
CA VAL A 526 18.12 2.54 16.07
C VAL A 526 17.99 1.18 15.40
N LYS A 527 17.38 0.23 16.08
CA LYS A 527 17.26 -1.17 15.68
C LYS A 527 15.99 -1.41 14.84
N TRP A 528 16.02 -1.05 13.58
CA TRP A 528 14.90 -1.24 12.65
C TRP A 528 15.38 -1.91 11.36
N LYS A 529 14.53 -2.75 10.76
CA LYS A 529 14.78 -3.48 9.51
C LYS A 529 13.86 -2.97 8.41
N ALA A 530 14.42 -2.67 7.24
CA ALA A 530 13.65 -2.31 6.06
C ALA A 530 13.04 -3.56 5.41
N ALA A 531 11.75 -3.49 5.08
CA ALA A 531 11.07 -4.48 4.25
C ALA A 531 11.22 -4.11 2.75
N PRO A 532 11.04 -5.06 1.82
CA PRO A 532 10.96 -4.78 0.38
C PRO A 532 9.59 -4.17 0.00
N ALA A 533 9.11 -3.22 0.81
CA ALA A 533 7.85 -2.50 0.70
C ALA A 533 8.03 -1.05 1.15
N PHE A 534 7.05 -0.20 0.89
CA PHE A 534 7.06 1.15 1.44
C PHE A 534 6.75 1.16 2.94
N ALA A 535 6.08 0.14 3.45
CA ALA A 535 5.66 0.04 4.84
C ALA A 535 6.85 0.10 5.81
N MET A 536 6.74 0.97 6.80
CA MET A 536 7.66 1.01 7.94
C MET A 536 6.97 0.36 9.14
N GLU A 537 7.41 -0.82 9.54
CA GLU A 537 6.83 -1.51 10.68
C GLU A 537 7.65 -1.29 11.94
N PHE A 538 6.98 -0.91 13.03
CA PHE A 538 7.59 -0.68 14.35
C PHE A 538 6.95 -1.58 15.41
N ARG A 539 6.72 -2.85 15.06
CA ARG A 539 6.33 -3.91 15.98
C ARG A 539 7.55 -4.56 16.60
N SER A 540 7.36 -5.30 17.71
CA SER A 540 8.46 -5.93 18.46
C SER A 540 9.27 -6.92 17.62
N ASN A 541 8.66 -7.61 16.66
CA ASN A 541 9.34 -8.56 15.76
C ASN A 541 10.22 -7.88 14.70
N ASN A 542 10.00 -6.61 14.43
CA ASN A 542 10.78 -5.83 13.46
C ASN A 542 11.76 -4.84 14.13
N TRP A 543 11.85 -4.89 15.45
CA TRP A 543 12.68 -4.04 16.28
C TRP A 543 13.66 -4.89 17.10
N GLY A 544 14.98 -4.81 16.80
CA GLY A 544 15.97 -5.56 17.56
C GLY A 544 17.11 -6.13 16.73
#